data_e69bf1df69ee32562001fd1dfe70e37d
#
_entry.id   e69bf1df69ee32562001fd1dfe70e37d
#
_cell.length_a   1.000
_cell.length_b   1.000
_cell.length_c   1.000
_cell.angle_alpha   90.00
_cell.angle_beta   90.00
_cell.angle_gamma   90.00
#
_symmetry.space_group_name_H-M   'P 1'
#
loop_
_entity.id
_entity.type
_entity.pdbx_description
1 polymer ?
#
loop_
_entity_poly.entity_id
_entity_poly.type
_entity_poly.pdbx_seq_one_letter_code
_entity_poly.pdbx_strand_id
1 'polypeptide(L)'
;KSVVQRLHLTPLKLAHQRVLKWEINIAGGAIELETVDHHGNDVHICRHYSDFKKMEITCCGTVEVSDTAGVSGVHNNKIPLSVYKNSTALSTLGPSLRRIGKEFRILMRNKSYDELSILHNLSACIAENIRYSKGTTDVNTTAEMAMEIGSGVCQDHVHAFLAVSRSLGFSARYVSGYLMMDKNSVQNASHAWAETHIHGL
;
A
#
# COMPACT_ATOMS: atom_id res chain seq x y z
N LYS A 1 -19.40 -1.74 25.32
CA LYS A 1 -19.62 -2.12 23.90
C LYS A 1 -18.47 -3.01 23.47
N SER A 2 -18.74 -4.17 22.91
CA SER A 2 -17.71 -5.03 22.30
C SER A 2 -17.27 -4.37 20.99
N VAL A 3 -15.95 -4.29 20.78
CA VAL A 3 -15.34 -3.84 19.52
C VAL A 3 -14.67 -5.03 18.87
N VAL A 4 -14.93 -5.23 17.59
CA VAL A 4 -14.28 -6.25 16.77
C VAL A 4 -13.40 -5.55 15.74
N GLN A 5 -12.16 -6.00 15.61
CA GLN A 5 -11.19 -5.47 14.65
C GLN A 5 -10.72 -6.57 13.71
N ARG A 6 -10.55 -6.21 12.46
CA ARG A 6 -9.92 -7.03 11.44
C ARG A 6 -8.50 -6.54 11.22
N LEU A 7 -7.53 -7.43 11.44
CA LEU A 7 -6.11 -7.13 11.37
C LEU A 7 -5.45 -7.85 10.18
N HIS A 8 -4.60 -7.14 9.45
CA HIS A 8 -3.74 -7.61 8.38
C HIS A 8 -2.31 -7.24 8.74
N LEU A 9 -1.70 -7.96 9.67
CA LEU A 9 -0.44 -7.58 10.29
C LEU A 9 0.69 -8.57 10.03
N THR A 10 0.39 -9.72 9.42
CA THR A 10 1.39 -10.74 9.09
C THR A 10 2.02 -10.45 7.73
N PRO A 11 3.36 -10.37 7.63
CA PRO A 11 4.03 -10.24 6.35
C PRO A 11 3.77 -11.45 5.44
N LEU A 12 3.53 -11.21 4.15
CA LEU A 12 3.35 -12.27 3.17
C LEU A 12 4.64 -13.07 2.96
N LYS A 13 4.50 -14.36 2.68
CA LYS A 13 5.59 -15.21 2.18
C LYS A 13 5.67 -15.05 0.66
N LEU A 14 6.77 -14.48 0.17
CA LEU A 14 7.03 -14.22 -1.24
C LEU A 14 8.35 -14.86 -1.66
N ALA A 15 8.63 -14.95 -2.94
CA ALA A 15 9.88 -15.53 -3.43
C ALA A 15 11.13 -14.79 -2.89
N HIS A 16 11.02 -13.47 -2.70
CA HIS A 16 12.07 -12.60 -2.19
C HIS A 16 11.92 -12.24 -0.71
N GLN A 17 10.88 -12.77 -0.01
CA GLN A 17 10.60 -12.45 1.38
C GLN A 17 10.25 -13.73 2.16
N ARG A 18 11.07 -14.09 3.11
CA ARG A 18 10.88 -15.25 3.99
C ARG A 18 10.63 -14.80 5.42
N VAL A 19 9.46 -15.15 5.95
CA VAL A 19 9.10 -14.91 7.36
C VAL A 19 9.71 -16.04 8.19
N LEU A 20 10.74 -15.72 8.98
CA LEU A 20 11.42 -16.68 9.85
C LEU A 20 10.66 -16.88 11.16
N LYS A 21 10.21 -15.78 11.74
CA LYS A 21 9.39 -15.75 12.95
C LYS A 21 8.48 -14.52 12.88
N TRP A 22 7.23 -14.68 13.30
CA TRP A 22 6.29 -13.56 13.42
C TRP A 22 5.28 -13.84 14.51
N GLU A 23 5.06 -12.89 15.40
CA GLU A 23 4.15 -12.98 16.52
C GLU A 23 3.27 -11.73 16.58
N ILE A 24 1.99 -11.92 16.83
CA ILE A 24 1.02 -10.85 17.09
C ILE A 24 0.54 -11.04 18.52
N ASN A 25 0.83 -10.08 19.38
CA ASN A 25 0.43 -10.06 20.77
C ASN A 25 -0.67 -9.03 20.99
N ILE A 26 -1.73 -9.41 21.70
CA ILE A 26 -2.89 -8.57 21.98
C ILE A 26 -3.10 -8.50 23.49
N ALA A 27 -2.94 -7.28 24.04
CA ALA A 27 -3.32 -7.00 25.42
C ALA A 27 -4.66 -6.25 25.45
N GLY A 28 -5.59 -6.72 26.28
CA GLY A 28 -6.95 -6.18 26.38
C GLY A 28 -7.94 -6.72 25.35
N GLY A 29 -7.62 -7.84 24.72
CA GLY A 29 -8.45 -8.53 23.76
C GLY A 29 -7.93 -9.91 23.42
N ALA A 30 -8.56 -10.61 22.47
CA ALA A 30 -8.12 -11.90 21.96
C ALA A 30 -8.35 -12.03 20.46
N ILE A 31 -7.53 -12.86 19.80
CA ILE A 31 -7.79 -13.34 18.44
C ILE A 31 -8.89 -14.40 18.54
N GLU A 32 -10.01 -14.19 17.88
CA GLU A 32 -11.17 -15.09 17.86
C GLU A 32 -11.17 -15.97 16.61
N LEU A 33 -10.60 -15.49 15.50
CA LEU A 33 -10.56 -16.21 14.23
C LEU A 33 -9.33 -15.82 13.44
N GLU A 34 -8.71 -16.82 12.82
CA GLU A 34 -7.66 -16.65 11.81
C GLU A 34 -8.16 -17.19 10.47
N THR A 35 -7.95 -16.44 9.40
CA THR A 35 -8.36 -16.80 8.06
C THR A 35 -7.45 -16.16 7.02
N VAL A 36 -7.68 -16.43 5.74
CA VAL A 36 -6.96 -15.82 4.62
C VAL A 36 -7.97 -15.09 3.74
N ASP A 37 -7.64 -13.86 3.36
CA ASP A 37 -8.50 -13.10 2.46
C ASP A 37 -8.28 -13.49 0.98
N HIS A 38 -9.07 -12.86 0.09
CA HIS A 38 -9.00 -13.10 -1.34
C HIS A 38 -7.71 -12.60 -2.00
N HIS A 39 -6.93 -11.75 -1.31
CA HIS A 39 -5.58 -11.33 -1.73
C HIS A 39 -4.47 -12.27 -1.24
N GLY A 40 -4.81 -13.28 -0.42
CA GLY A 40 -3.86 -14.18 0.20
C GLY A 40 -3.23 -13.63 1.48
N ASN A 41 -3.77 -12.54 2.05
CA ASN A 41 -3.29 -12.00 3.31
C ASN A 41 -3.84 -12.81 4.49
N ASP A 42 -3.00 -13.09 5.48
CA ASP A 42 -3.45 -13.59 6.78
C ASP A 42 -4.29 -12.52 7.48
N VAL A 43 -5.46 -12.91 7.94
CA VAL A 43 -6.45 -12.05 8.59
C VAL A 43 -6.74 -12.56 9.98
N HIS A 44 -6.59 -11.71 10.98
CA HIS A 44 -6.95 -12.00 12.36
C HIS A 44 -8.16 -11.16 12.75
N ILE A 45 -9.21 -11.82 13.22
CA ILE A 45 -10.38 -11.14 13.78
C ILE A 45 -10.21 -11.13 15.29
N CYS A 46 -10.12 -9.93 15.85
CA CYS A 46 -9.86 -9.73 17.27
C CYS A 46 -11.04 -9.08 17.95
N ARG A 47 -11.32 -9.52 19.18
CA ARG A 47 -12.34 -8.92 20.06
C ARG A 47 -11.66 -8.17 21.19
N HIS A 48 -12.12 -6.95 21.44
CA HIS A 48 -11.73 -6.14 22.59
C HIS A 48 -12.55 -6.56 23.82
N TYR A 49 -11.89 -6.75 24.96
CA TYR A 49 -12.56 -7.04 26.23
C TYR A 49 -13.14 -5.77 26.83
N SER A 50 -14.40 -5.82 27.27
CA SER A 50 -15.14 -4.67 27.83
C SER A 50 -14.49 -4.09 29.09
N ASP A 51 -13.76 -4.90 29.84
CA ASP A 51 -13.14 -4.54 31.12
C ASP A 51 -11.83 -3.76 30.95
N PHE A 52 -11.31 -3.69 29.72
CA PHE A 52 -10.11 -2.93 29.40
C PHE A 52 -10.46 -1.62 28.71
N LYS A 53 -9.85 -0.52 29.18
CA LYS A 53 -10.00 0.81 28.57
C LYS A 53 -9.23 0.95 27.25
N LYS A 54 -8.21 0.11 27.04
CA LYS A 54 -7.29 0.15 25.89
C LYS A 54 -6.97 -1.27 25.46
N MET A 55 -6.95 -1.50 24.15
CA MET A 55 -6.34 -2.68 23.54
C MET A 55 -5.00 -2.25 22.93
N GLU A 56 -3.97 -3.03 23.18
CA GLU A 56 -2.65 -2.83 22.59
C GLU A 56 -2.30 -4.03 21.72
N ILE A 57 -1.90 -3.77 20.48
CA ILE A 57 -1.53 -4.77 19.50
C ILE A 57 -0.06 -4.55 19.16
N THR A 58 0.75 -5.57 19.40
CA THR A 58 2.19 -5.55 19.13
C THR A 58 2.54 -6.67 18.17
N CYS A 59 3.27 -6.34 17.10
CA CYS A 59 3.83 -7.31 16.17
C CYS A 59 5.34 -7.36 16.32
N CYS A 60 5.90 -8.57 16.41
CA CYS A 60 7.33 -8.76 16.52
C CYS A 60 7.77 -9.97 15.71
N GLY A 61 8.88 -9.86 15.00
CA GLY A 61 9.36 -11.00 14.22
C GLY A 61 10.64 -10.74 13.47
N THR A 62 11.05 -11.73 12.71
CA THR A 62 12.22 -11.68 11.82
C THR A 62 11.81 -12.07 10.42
N VAL A 63 12.10 -11.20 9.48
CA VAL A 63 11.84 -11.39 8.05
C VAL A 63 13.16 -11.25 7.31
N GLU A 64 13.47 -12.21 6.47
CA GLU A 64 14.61 -12.16 5.57
C GLU A 64 14.11 -11.68 4.20
N VAL A 65 14.76 -10.65 3.67
CA VAL A 65 14.39 -10.05 2.38
C VAL A 65 15.61 -10.09 1.45
N SER A 66 15.42 -10.54 0.22
CA SER A 66 16.41 -10.48 -0.85
C SER A 66 16.14 -9.27 -1.74
N ASP A 67 17.19 -8.57 -2.13
CA ASP A 67 17.06 -7.48 -3.10
C ASP A 67 16.72 -8.04 -4.49
N THR A 68 15.63 -7.58 -5.02
CA THR A 68 15.14 -7.94 -6.38
C THR A 68 14.99 -6.72 -7.28
N ALA A 69 15.69 -5.62 -6.94
CA ALA A 69 15.58 -4.33 -7.65
C ALA A 69 14.13 -3.85 -7.81
N GLY A 70 13.28 -4.11 -6.80
CA GLY A 70 11.87 -3.73 -6.79
C GLY A 70 10.93 -4.64 -7.59
N VAL A 71 11.41 -5.75 -8.13
CA VAL A 71 10.56 -6.72 -8.87
C VAL A 71 10.02 -7.79 -7.92
N SER A 72 8.69 -7.82 -7.75
CA SER A 72 8.02 -8.78 -6.86
C SER A 72 7.78 -10.16 -7.50
N GLY A 73 8.04 -10.30 -8.81
CA GLY A 73 7.85 -11.53 -9.57
C GLY A 73 6.46 -11.67 -10.20
N VAL A 74 6.14 -12.88 -10.64
CA VAL A 74 4.91 -13.16 -11.40
C VAL A 74 3.66 -13.03 -10.52
N HIS A 75 2.62 -12.44 -11.08
CA HIS A 75 1.32 -12.36 -10.42
C HIS A 75 0.66 -13.75 -10.27
N ASN A 76 0.67 -14.29 -9.06
CA ASN A 76 0.10 -15.61 -8.73
C ASN A 76 -1.20 -15.55 -7.92
N ASN A 77 -1.82 -14.37 -7.81
CA ASN A 77 -3.05 -14.20 -7.05
C ASN A 77 -4.28 -14.76 -7.78
N LYS A 78 -5.27 -15.21 -7.00
CA LYS A 78 -6.58 -15.64 -7.52
C LYS A 78 -7.39 -14.49 -8.13
N ILE A 79 -7.03 -13.25 -7.81
CA ILE A 79 -7.73 -12.04 -8.31
C ILE A 79 -7.20 -11.71 -9.71
N PRO A 80 -8.07 -11.59 -10.71
CA PRO A 80 -7.65 -11.16 -12.05
C PRO A 80 -7.03 -9.75 -12.04
N LEU A 81 -6.00 -9.54 -12.85
CA LEU A 81 -5.33 -8.24 -12.98
C LEU A 81 -6.28 -7.10 -13.33
N SER A 82 -7.36 -7.36 -14.05
CA SER A 82 -8.38 -6.38 -14.41
C SER A 82 -9.05 -5.71 -13.19
N VAL A 83 -9.13 -6.41 -12.06
CA VAL A 83 -9.68 -5.85 -10.81
C VAL A 83 -8.82 -4.70 -10.31
N TYR A 84 -7.50 -4.79 -10.47
CA TYR A 84 -6.56 -3.77 -10.04
C TYR A 84 -6.48 -2.53 -10.95
N LYS A 85 -7.28 -2.50 -12.03
CA LYS A 85 -7.47 -1.30 -12.87
C LYS A 85 -8.58 -0.40 -12.36
N ASN A 86 -9.44 -0.90 -11.45
CA ASN A 86 -10.56 -0.14 -10.93
C ASN A 86 -10.12 0.85 -9.85
N SER A 87 -10.66 2.07 -9.90
CA SER A 87 -10.47 3.06 -8.84
C SER A 87 -11.23 2.65 -7.57
N THR A 88 -10.73 3.14 -6.43
CA THR A 88 -11.40 3.04 -5.13
C THR A 88 -11.75 4.45 -4.65
N ALA A 89 -12.58 4.58 -3.62
CA ALA A 89 -12.96 5.89 -3.08
C ALA A 89 -11.73 6.78 -2.78
N LEU A 90 -10.67 6.22 -2.19
CA LEU A 90 -9.45 6.96 -1.86
C LEU A 90 -8.54 7.24 -3.07
N SER A 91 -8.60 6.44 -4.12
CA SER A 91 -7.79 6.59 -5.34
C SER A 91 -8.62 7.03 -6.56
N THR A 92 -9.68 7.80 -6.34
CA THR A 92 -10.48 8.39 -7.42
C THR A 92 -9.71 9.51 -8.10
N LEU A 93 -9.77 9.54 -9.44
CA LEU A 93 -9.10 10.53 -10.26
C LEU A 93 -9.88 11.85 -10.27
N GLY A 94 -9.41 12.85 -9.54
CA GLY A 94 -9.94 14.22 -9.57
C GLY A 94 -9.31 15.11 -10.66
N PRO A 95 -9.63 16.41 -10.68
CA PRO A 95 -9.16 17.31 -11.74
C PRO A 95 -7.63 17.43 -11.85
N SER A 96 -6.92 17.57 -10.72
CA SER A 96 -5.46 17.75 -10.68
C SER A 96 -4.74 16.48 -11.16
N LEU A 97 -5.13 15.30 -10.63
CA LEU A 97 -4.59 14.03 -11.05
C LEU A 97 -4.95 13.68 -12.50
N ARG A 98 -6.13 14.11 -12.97
CA ARG A 98 -6.54 13.94 -14.37
C ARG A 98 -5.67 14.73 -15.34
N ARG A 99 -5.19 15.91 -14.94
CA ARG A 99 -4.22 16.70 -15.71
C ARG A 99 -2.91 15.92 -15.87
N ILE A 100 -2.35 15.42 -14.78
CA ILE A 100 -1.15 14.55 -14.79
C ILE A 100 -1.38 13.33 -15.68
N GLY A 101 -2.50 12.64 -15.52
CA GLY A 101 -2.86 11.49 -16.36
C GLY A 101 -2.93 11.80 -17.86
N LYS A 102 -3.35 13.01 -18.26
CA LYS A 102 -3.33 13.44 -19.66
C LYS A 102 -1.90 13.64 -20.17
N GLU A 103 -1.04 14.26 -19.39
CA GLU A 103 0.38 14.47 -19.73
C GLU A 103 1.09 13.14 -19.93
N PHE A 104 0.94 12.20 -18.98
CA PHE A 104 1.55 10.88 -19.07
C PHE A 104 0.98 10.02 -20.20
N ARG A 105 -0.30 10.20 -20.57
CA ARG A 105 -0.89 9.52 -21.74
C ARG A 105 -0.27 9.99 -23.05
N ILE A 106 0.18 11.23 -23.13
CA ILE A 106 0.94 11.75 -24.29
C ILE A 106 2.32 11.09 -24.33
N LEU A 107 3.01 10.99 -23.17
CA LEU A 107 4.30 10.31 -23.07
C LEU A 107 4.22 8.85 -23.49
N MET A 108 3.16 8.12 -23.09
CA MET A 108 2.94 6.73 -23.49
C MET A 108 2.78 6.51 -25.00
N ARG A 109 2.37 7.55 -25.75
CA ARG A 109 2.30 7.48 -27.24
C ARG A 109 3.67 7.60 -27.89
N ASN A 110 4.64 8.11 -27.16
CA ASN A 110 6.02 8.23 -27.64
C ASN A 110 6.75 6.90 -27.39
N LYS A 111 7.10 6.20 -28.49
CA LYS A 111 7.80 4.92 -28.45
C LYS A 111 9.21 4.97 -27.83
N SER A 112 9.72 6.14 -27.49
CA SER A 112 11.01 6.30 -26.80
C SER A 112 10.92 5.99 -25.29
N TYR A 113 9.71 5.87 -24.73
CA TYR A 113 9.49 5.54 -23.31
C TYR A 113 8.88 4.14 -23.21
N ASP A 114 9.51 3.30 -22.42
CA ASP A 114 8.93 2.03 -21.98
C ASP A 114 7.99 2.21 -20.77
N GLU A 115 7.21 1.19 -20.45
CA GLU A 115 6.24 1.22 -19.34
C GLU A 115 6.93 1.50 -17.99
N LEU A 116 8.11 0.93 -17.75
CA LEU A 116 8.84 1.09 -16.50
C LEU A 116 9.31 2.56 -16.33
N SER A 117 9.89 3.15 -17.37
CA SER A 117 10.31 4.56 -17.37
C SER A 117 9.13 5.51 -17.12
N ILE A 118 7.97 5.22 -17.71
CA ILE A 118 6.75 6.01 -17.49
C ILE A 118 6.32 5.94 -16.03
N LEU A 119 6.33 4.77 -15.41
CA LEU A 119 5.94 4.60 -14.01
C LEU A 119 6.93 5.25 -13.04
N HIS A 120 8.24 5.18 -13.32
CA HIS A 120 9.25 5.89 -12.54
C HIS A 120 9.08 7.41 -12.63
N ASN A 121 8.85 7.94 -13.84
CA ASN A 121 8.60 9.36 -14.05
C ASN A 121 7.29 9.80 -13.35
N LEU A 122 6.25 8.97 -13.36
CA LEU A 122 5.02 9.22 -12.62
C LEU A 122 5.28 9.29 -11.12
N SER A 123 6.06 8.34 -10.57
CA SER A 123 6.43 8.33 -9.16
C SER A 123 7.18 9.62 -8.76
N ALA A 124 8.15 10.04 -9.57
CA ALA A 124 8.86 11.31 -9.36
C ALA A 124 7.91 12.51 -9.40
N CYS A 125 7.05 12.58 -10.42
CA CYS A 125 6.06 13.66 -10.55
C CYS A 125 5.13 13.74 -9.32
N ILE A 126 4.65 12.62 -8.79
CA ILE A 126 3.82 12.60 -7.57
C ILE A 126 4.63 13.12 -6.37
N ALA A 127 5.89 12.68 -6.21
CA ALA A 127 6.75 13.13 -5.11
C ALA A 127 7.09 14.63 -5.17
N GLU A 128 7.18 15.21 -6.37
CA GLU A 128 7.37 16.66 -6.57
C GLU A 128 6.13 17.49 -6.22
N ASN A 129 4.93 16.91 -6.44
CA ASN A 129 3.65 17.61 -6.21
C ASN A 129 3.11 17.42 -4.79
N ILE A 130 3.46 16.33 -4.10
CA ILE A 130 3.05 16.03 -2.73
C ILE A 130 4.28 15.97 -1.85
N ARG A 131 4.53 17.00 -1.07
CA ARG A 131 5.66 17.03 -0.11
C ARG A 131 5.36 16.08 1.06
N TYR A 132 6.31 15.22 1.42
CA TYR A 132 6.14 14.36 2.59
C TYR A 132 6.03 15.19 3.89
N SER A 133 4.91 15.08 4.59
CA SER A 133 4.63 15.79 5.84
C SER A 133 3.65 15.00 6.71
N LYS A 134 4.04 14.71 7.96
CA LYS A 134 3.16 14.04 8.91
C LYS A 134 2.12 15.00 9.47
N GLY A 135 0.90 14.50 9.73
CA GLY A 135 -0.17 15.25 10.40
C GLY A 135 -0.92 16.23 9.52
N THR A 136 -0.69 16.26 8.20
CA THR A 136 -1.43 17.10 7.24
C THR A 136 -2.63 16.39 6.63
N THR A 137 -2.66 15.07 6.69
CA THR A 137 -3.67 14.19 6.11
C THR A 137 -4.10 13.13 7.14
N ASP A 138 -5.23 12.48 6.87
CA ASP A 138 -5.76 11.37 7.66
C ASP A 138 -6.13 10.17 6.78
N VAL A 139 -6.69 9.11 7.39
CA VAL A 139 -7.03 7.85 6.71
C VAL A 139 -8.16 8.00 5.67
N ASN A 140 -8.91 9.10 5.68
CA ASN A 140 -9.99 9.40 4.75
C ASN A 140 -9.55 10.36 3.64
N THR A 141 -8.34 10.89 3.71
CA THR A 141 -7.81 11.81 2.70
C THR A 141 -7.71 11.08 1.36
N THR A 142 -8.38 11.64 0.34
CA THR A 142 -8.33 11.08 -1.02
C THR A 142 -7.08 11.51 -1.76
N ALA A 143 -6.73 10.78 -2.82
CA ALA A 143 -5.63 11.11 -3.71
C ALA A 143 -5.68 12.56 -4.24
N GLU A 144 -6.87 13.03 -4.63
CA GLU A 144 -7.06 14.39 -5.12
C GLU A 144 -6.89 15.44 -4.00
N MET A 145 -7.45 15.19 -2.81
CA MET A 145 -7.27 16.10 -1.67
C MET A 145 -5.80 16.26 -1.31
N ALA A 146 -5.04 15.15 -1.27
CA ALA A 146 -3.60 15.21 -0.98
C ALA A 146 -2.84 16.01 -2.05
N MET A 147 -3.23 15.88 -3.32
CA MET A 147 -2.68 16.66 -4.43
C MET A 147 -3.00 18.15 -4.30
N GLU A 148 -4.22 18.52 -3.91
CA GLU A 148 -4.66 19.90 -3.67
C GLU A 148 -3.95 20.54 -2.47
N ILE A 149 -3.78 19.77 -1.37
CA ILE A 149 -3.04 20.20 -0.18
C ILE A 149 -1.53 20.36 -0.51
N GLY A 150 -1.01 19.59 -1.46
CA GLY A 150 0.41 19.57 -1.83
C GLY A 150 1.32 18.96 -0.76
N SER A 151 0.75 18.22 0.19
CA SER A 151 1.51 17.50 1.22
C SER A 151 0.73 16.30 1.76
N GLY A 152 1.45 15.27 2.21
CA GLY A 152 0.86 14.05 2.73
C GLY A 152 1.91 13.06 3.22
N VAL A 153 1.47 11.84 3.54
CA VAL A 153 2.33 10.73 3.96
C VAL A 153 2.42 9.66 2.86
N CYS A 154 3.11 8.54 3.13
CA CYS A 154 3.27 7.46 2.15
C CYS A 154 1.94 6.97 1.56
N GLN A 155 0.88 6.87 2.36
CA GLN A 155 -0.46 6.50 1.92
C GLN A 155 -0.98 7.42 0.80
N ASP A 156 -0.81 8.74 0.96
CA ASP A 156 -1.30 9.74 0.01
C ASP A 156 -0.56 9.66 -1.33
N HIS A 157 0.76 9.52 -1.28
CA HIS A 157 1.58 9.32 -2.48
C HIS A 157 1.15 8.06 -3.24
N VAL A 158 0.93 6.94 -2.51
CA VAL A 158 0.47 5.70 -3.12
C VAL A 158 -0.91 5.86 -3.75
N HIS A 159 -1.88 6.49 -3.07
CA HIS A 159 -3.22 6.70 -3.64
C HIS A 159 -3.19 7.58 -4.89
N ALA A 160 -2.38 8.65 -4.91
CA ALA A 160 -2.21 9.50 -6.08
C ALA A 160 -1.56 8.73 -7.26
N PHE A 161 -0.52 7.95 -6.98
CA PHE A 161 0.12 7.09 -7.98
C PHE A 161 -0.86 6.06 -8.55
N LEU A 162 -1.63 5.36 -7.69
CA LEU A 162 -2.64 4.39 -8.12
C LEU A 162 -3.73 5.02 -8.99
N ALA A 163 -4.22 6.21 -8.62
CA ALA A 163 -5.24 6.91 -9.38
C ALA A 163 -4.78 7.17 -10.82
N VAL A 164 -3.57 7.70 -10.98
CA VAL A 164 -3.04 8.03 -12.31
C VAL A 164 -2.66 6.77 -13.08
N SER A 165 -1.89 5.82 -12.50
CA SER A 165 -1.43 4.61 -13.19
C SER A 165 -2.60 3.77 -13.70
N ARG A 166 -3.66 3.61 -12.90
CA ARG A 166 -4.90 2.92 -13.31
C ARG A 166 -5.61 3.65 -14.46
N SER A 167 -5.64 4.97 -14.46
CA SER A 167 -6.20 5.77 -15.56
C SER A 167 -5.43 5.62 -16.87
N LEU A 168 -4.17 5.25 -16.79
CA LEU A 168 -3.30 4.93 -17.93
C LEU A 168 -3.47 3.49 -18.42
N GLY A 169 -4.21 2.65 -17.68
CA GLY A 169 -4.50 1.27 -18.04
C GLY A 169 -3.66 0.23 -17.30
N PHE A 170 -2.77 0.64 -16.42
CA PHE A 170 -1.97 -0.29 -15.61
C PHE A 170 -2.82 -0.96 -14.51
N SER A 171 -2.54 -2.22 -14.26
CA SER A 171 -3.03 -2.93 -13.08
C SER A 171 -2.13 -2.58 -11.90
N ALA A 172 -2.64 -1.87 -10.91
CA ALA A 172 -1.84 -1.39 -9.79
C ALA A 172 -2.57 -1.59 -8.46
N ARG A 173 -1.83 -1.98 -7.41
CA ARG A 173 -2.38 -2.23 -6.07
C ARG A 173 -1.61 -1.49 -4.98
N TYR A 174 -2.33 -1.21 -3.90
CA TYR A 174 -1.76 -0.71 -2.65
C TYR A 174 -1.16 -1.88 -1.87
N VAL A 175 0.03 -1.68 -1.34
CA VAL A 175 0.71 -2.61 -0.44
C VAL A 175 1.01 -1.89 0.87
N SER A 176 0.52 -2.43 1.96
CA SER A 176 0.87 -1.99 3.31
C SER A 176 1.92 -2.93 3.90
N GLY A 177 2.78 -2.42 4.77
CA GLY A 177 3.80 -3.23 5.41
C GLY A 177 4.69 -2.46 6.38
N TYR A 178 5.85 -3.02 6.62
CA TYR A 178 6.83 -2.51 7.57
C TYR A 178 8.10 -2.08 6.82
N LEU A 179 8.58 -0.88 7.11
CA LEU A 179 9.84 -0.37 6.57
C LEU A 179 10.96 -0.60 7.60
N MET A 180 12.02 -1.31 7.21
CA MET A 180 13.19 -1.43 8.07
C MET A 180 13.90 -0.06 8.20
N MET A 181 14.21 0.31 9.45
CA MET A 181 14.90 1.57 9.76
C MET A 181 16.16 1.26 10.59
N ASP A 182 17.30 1.76 10.16
CA ASP A 182 18.63 1.42 10.70
C ASP A 182 18.82 1.68 12.21
N LYS A 183 17.99 2.53 12.82
CA LYS A 183 18.17 2.97 14.22
C LYS A 183 17.00 2.68 15.15
N ASN A 184 15.87 2.23 14.65
CA ASN A 184 14.66 2.04 15.45
C ASN A 184 14.04 0.66 15.21
N SER A 185 14.09 -0.20 16.22
CA SER A 185 13.39 -1.48 16.21
C SER A 185 11.88 -1.36 16.45
N VAL A 186 11.43 -0.25 17.06
CA VAL A 186 10.01 -0.01 17.36
C VAL A 186 9.45 1.05 16.43
N GLN A 187 8.39 0.71 15.70
CA GLN A 187 7.69 1.60 14.77
C GLN A 187 6.23 1.74 15.18
N ASN A 188 5.76 2.98 15.26
CA ASN A 188 4.37 3.30 15.60
C ASN A 188 3.46 3.46 14.37
N ALA A 189 3.99 3.29 13.17
CA ALA A 189 3.24 3.42 11.92
C ALA A 189 3.71 2.38 10.91
N SER A 190 2.77 1.89 10.11
CA SER A 190 3.07 1.10 8.91
C SER A 190 3.59 1.99 7.78
N HIS A 191 4.14 1.38 6.75
CA HIS A 191 4.50 2.05 5.50
C HIS A 191 3.61 1.57 4.35
N ALA A 192 3.65 2.30 3.23
CA ALA A 192 2.87 1.98 2.06
C ALA A 192 3.71 2.06 0.79
N TRP A 193 3.42 1.15 -0.15
CA TRP A 193 3.98 1.10 -1.49
C TRP A 193 2.89 0.90 -2.53
N ALA A 194 3.19 1.23 -3.78
CA ALA A 194 2.41 0.82 -4.94
C ALA A 194 3.14 -0.31 -5.66
N GLU A 195 2.41 -1.35 -6.05
CA GLU A 195 2.87 -2.34 -7.02
C GLU A 195 2.10 -2.18 -8.31
N THR A 196 2.80 -2.28 -9.45
CA THR A 196 2.21 -2.17 -10.78
C THR A 196 2.65 -3.34 -11.64
N HIS A 197 1.69 -3.98 -12.30
CA HIS A 197 1.98 -5.04 -13.26
C HIS A 197 2.40 -4.44 -14.60
N ILE A 198 3.54 -4.90 -15.11
CA ILE A 198 4.11 -4.54 -16.40
C ILE A 198 4.16 -5.82 -17.26
N HIS A 199 3.86 -5.71 -18.55
CA HIS A 199 3.92 -6.86 -19.45
C HIS A 199 5.36 -7.35 -19.60
N GLY A 200 5.59 -8.64 -19.34
CA GLY A 200 6.89 -9.29 -19.48
C GLY A 200 7.81 -9.24 -18.25
N LEU A 201 7.31 -8.75 -17.11
CA LEU A 201 8.00 -8.82 -15.81
C LEU A 201 7.15 -9.55 -14.79
#